data_e2d7a83ea6645c4efd8001eeed4c18ea
#
_entry.id   e2d7a83ea6645c4efd8001eeed4c18ea
#
_cell.length_a   1.000
_cell.length_b   1.000
_cell.length_c   1.000
_cell.angle_alpha   90.00
_cell.angle_beta   90.00
_cell.angle_gamma   90.00
#
_symmetry.space_group_name_H-M   'P 1'
#
loop_
_entity.id
_entity.type
_entity.pdbx_description
1 polymer ?
#
loop_
_entity_poly.entity_id
_entity_poly.type
_entity_poly.pdbx_seq_one_letter_code
_entity_poly.pdbx_strand_id
1 'polypeptide(L)'
;IMISKGFTPSEAGLLLSISQFAQFPSTFLVPVLAEKIKNKLIIPIFITLGYVTSLIGMVYIQGNFALMVVYIVLFALAGGGSFSYVMYLFSAKSKNEEEASDISGLAQAGGYWLAAIFPPLLGYVRDVLNWDVAIYILIVTASLLFITLLHSSSKGNIIEIK
;
A
#
# COMPACT_ATOMS: atom_id res chain seq x y z
N ILE A 1 7.07 -0.95 15.97
CA ILE A 1 5.90 -1.85 15.95
C ILE A 1 6.30 -3.29 16.29
N MET A 2 7.19 -3.96 15.55
CA MET A 2 7.50 -5.39 15.79
C MET A 2 8.07 -5.63 17.20
N ILE A 3 9.05 -4.83 17.63
CA ILE A 3 9.64 -4.95 18.97
C ILE A 3 8.61 -4.70 20.08
N SER A 4 7.67 -3.75 19.89
CA SER A 4 6.61 -3.51 20.88
C SER A 4 5.56 -4.63 20.94
N LYS A 5 5.52 -5.51 19.95
CA LYS A 5 4.68 -6.71 19.91
C LYS A 5 5.39 -7.97 20.41
N GLY A 6 6.59 -7.82 21.01
CA GLY A 6 7.33 -8.90 21.65
C GLY A 6 8.30 -9.65 20.74
N PHE A 7 8.60 -9.15 19.55
CA PHE A 7 9.58 -9.74 18.65
C PHE A 7 10.98 -9.22 18.94
N THR A 8 11.97 -10.09 18.80
CA THR A 8 13.38 -9.72 18.90
C THR A 8 13.82 -8.82 17.74
N PRO A 9 14.90 -8.04 17.87
CA PRO A 9 15.44 -7.25 16.76
C PRO A 9 15.77 -8.09 15.52
N SER A 10 16.24 -9.33 15.70
CA SER A 10 16.51 -10.25 14.60
C SER A 10 15.24 -10.68 13.85
N GLU A 11 14.19 -11.04 14.59
CA GLU A 11 12.88 -11.37 14.00
C GLU A 11 12.26 -10.17 13.30
N ALA A 12 12.37 -8.97 13.88
CA ALA A 12 11.90 -7.75 13.25
C ALA A 12 12.63 -7.45 11.92
N GLY A 13 13.94 -7.69 11.88
CA GLY A 13 14.75 -7.60 10.65
C GLY A 13 14.33 -8.62 9.58
N LEU A 14 14.08 -9.87 10.00
CA LEU A 14 13.55 -10.91 9.12
C LEU A 14 12.18 -10.56 8.55
N LEU A 15 11.25 -10.10 9.38
CA LEU A 15 9.92 -9.66 8.95
C LEU A 15 9.99 -8.52 7.93
N LEU A 16 10.89 -7.56 8.14
CA LEU A 16 11.15 -6.49 7.20
C LEU A 16 11.67 -7.04 5.86
N SER A 17 12.65 -7.96 5.89
CA SER A 17 13.17 -8.59 4.69
C SER A 17 12.09 -9.37 3.93
N ILE A 18 11.28 -10.17 4.62
CA ILE A 18 10.14 -10.88 4.04
C ILE A 18 9.18 -9.90 3.37
N SER A 19 8.90 -8.75 3.99
CA SER A 19 8.01 -7.74 3.40
C SER A 19 8.56 -7.18 2.08
N GLN A 20 9.86 -6.94 2.01
CA GLN A 20 10.49 -6.43 0.78
C GLN A 20 10.39 -7.42 -0.39
N PHE A 21 10.61 -8.71 -0.11
CA PHE A 21 10.47 -9.74 -1.16
C PHE A 21 9.01 -10.02 -1.52
N ALA A 22 8.12 -10.04 -0.55
CA ALA A 22 6.71 -10.37 -0.76
C ALA A 22 5.96 -9.34 -1.63
N GLN A 23 6.43 -8.09 -1.73
CA GLN A 23 5.79 -7.10 -2.60
C GLN A 23 6.05 -7.32 -4.10
N PHE A 24 7.16 -7.99 -4.49
CA PHE A 24 7.50 -8.17 -5.91
C PHE A 24 6.42 -8.84 -6.74
N PRO A 25 5.83 -9.98 -6.33
CA PRO A 25 4.79 -10.64 -7.13
C PRO A 25 3.64 -9.71 -7.50
N SER A 26 3.13 -8.93 -6.54
CA SER A 26 2.02 -8.01 -6.78
C SER A 26 2.42 -6.83 -7.65
N THR A 27 3.65 -6.35 -7.55
CA THR A 27 4.17 -5.28 -8.41
C THR A 27 4.13 -5.65 -9.89
N PHE A 28 4.40 -6.90 -10.23
CA PHE A 28 4.33 -7.37 -11.62
C PHE A 28 2.94 -7.84 -12.03
N LEU A 29 2.23 -8.52 -11.15
CA LEU A 29 0.93 -9.12 -11.49
C LEU A 29 -0.19 -8.10 -11.59
N VAL A 30 -0.20 -7.07 -10.74
CA VAL A 30 -1.31 -6.13 -10.67
C VAL A 30 -1.51 -5.33 -11.96
N PRO A 31 -0.48 -4.78 -12.65
CA PRO A 31 -0.69 -4.11 -13.94
C PRO A 31 -1.29 -5.05 -14.99
N VAL A 32 -0.81 -6.29 -15.09
CA VAL A 32 -1.32 -7.30 -16.03
C VAL A 32 -2.79 -7.65 -15.73
N LEU A 33 -3.14 -7.78 -14.45
CA LEU A 33 -4.53 -8.01 -14.04
C LEU A 33 -5.41 -6.79 -14.30
N ALA A 34 -4.86 -5.58 -14.12
CA ALA A 34 -5.57 -4.33 -14.36
C ALA A 34 -5.96 -4.16 -15.84
N GLU A 35 -5.17 -4.65 -16.77
CA GLU A 35 -5.53 -4.67 -18.19
C GLU A 35 -6.66 -5.65 -18.47
N LYS A 36 -6.58 -6.87 -17.91
CA LYS A 36 -7.50 -7.97 -18.22
C LYS A 36 -8.84 -7.89 -17.52
N ILE A 37 -8.88 -7.34 -16.30
CA ILE A 37 -10.09 -7.29 -15.48
C ILE A 37 -10.99 -6.15 -15.97
N LYS A 38 -12.20 -6.51 -16.45
CA LYS A 38 -13.19 -5.54 -16.94
C LYS A 38 -13.69 -4.60 -15.83
N ASN A 39 -13.96 -5.13 -14.65
CA ASN A 39 -14.40 -4.34 -13.50
C ASN A 39 -13.20 -3.74 -12.78
N LYS A 40 -12.88 -2.49 -13.07
CA LYS A 40 -11.72 -1.77 -12.52
C LYS A 40 -11.79 -1.52 -11.01
N LEU A 41 -12.92 -1.78 -10.37
CA LEU A 41 -13.09 -1.65 -8.91
C LEU A 41 -12.52 -2.85 -8.13
N ILE A 42 -12.35 -3.99 -8.79
CA ILE A 42 -11.90 -5.24 -8.13
C ILE A 42 -10.50 -5.03 -7.52
N ILE A 43 -9.56 -4.47 -8.26
CA ILE A 43 -8.18 -4.31 -7.80
C ILE A 43 -8.08 -3.37 -6.58
N PRO A 44 -8.67 -2.14 -6.58
CA PRO A 44 -8.74 -1.31 -5.40
C PRO A 44 -9.32 -2.00 -4.17
N ILE A 45 -10.38 -2.79 -4.35
CA ILE A 45 -11.01 -3.53 -3.25
C ILE A 45 -10.01 -4.53 -2.65
N PHE A 46 -9.35 -5.36 -3.46
CA PHE A 46 -8.37 -6.34 -2.97
C PHE A 46 -7.17 -5.69 -2.29
N ILE A 47 -6.63 -4.60 -2.84
CA ILE A 47 -5.53 -3.85 -2.23
C ILE A 47 -5.94 -3.34 -0.84
N THR A 48 -7.13 -2.74 -0.75
CA THR A 48 -7.61 -2.18 0.52
C THR A 48 -7.88 -3.25 1.55
N LEU A 49 -8.53 -4.34 1.17
CA LEU A 49 -8.74 -5.48 2.06
C LEU A 49 -7.40 -6.03 2.57
N GLY A 50 -6.39 -6.14 1.71
CA GLY A 50 -5.05 -6.55 2.10
C GLY A 50 -4.43 -5.62 3.15
N TYR A 51 -4.51 -4.31 2.97
CA TYR A 51 -4.01 -3.33 3.94
C TYR A 51 -4.80 -3.37 5.26
N VAL A 52 -6.11 -3.28 5.20
CA VAL A 52 -6.95 -3.19 6.41
C VAL A 52 -6.87 -4.46 7.23
N THR A 53 -6.96 -5.63 6.61
CA THR A 53 -6.85 -6.91 7.32
C THR A 53 -5.47 -7.12 7.94
N SER A 54 -4.40 -6.76 7.23
CA SER A 54 -3.04 -6.88 7.76
C SER A 54 -2.79 -5.92 8.93
N LEU A 55 -3.21 -4.67 8.82
CA LEU A 55 -3.04 -3.68 9.89
C LEU A 55 -3.86 -4.05 11.13
N ILE A 56 -5.12 -4.47 10.96
CA ILE A 56 -5.94 -4.96 12.08
C ILE A 56 -5.26 -6.18 12.73
N GLY A 57 -4.79 -7.15 11.94
CA GLY A 57 -4.09 -8.31 12.47
C GLY A 57 -2.85 -7.93 13.28
N MET A 58 -2.05 -6.97 12.80
CA MET A 58 -0.87 -6.47 13.52
C MET A 58 -1.19 -5.82 14.88
N VAL A 59 -2.38 -5.23 15.05
CA VAL A 59 -2.81 -4.70 16.37
C VAL A 59 -2.95 -5.82 17.39
N TYR A 60 -3.60 -6.90 17.01
CA TYR A 60 -4.00 -7.96 17.95
C TYR A 60 -2.95 -9.06 18.16
N ILE A 61 -1.96 -9.19 17.28
CA ILE A 61 -0.92 -10.22 17.41
C ILE A 61 0.16 -9.78 18.39
N GLN A 62 0.51 -10.70 19.29
CA GLN A 62 1.64 -10.59 20.20
C GLN A 62 2.46 -11.89 20.16
N GLY A 63 3.76 -11.79 19.89
CA GLY A 63 4.71 -12.89 20.00
C GLY A 63 4.53 -14.09 19.04
N ASN A 64 3.52 -14.10 18.18
CA ASN A 64 3.32 -15.19 17.23
C ASN A 64 3.95 -14.85 15.88
N PHE A 65 5.18 -15.34 15.65
CA PHE A 65 5.96 -15.05 14.46
C PHE A 65 5.27 -15.53 13.17
N ALA A 66 4.70 -16.73 13.16
CA ALA A 66 4.07 -17.29 11.95
C ALA A 66 2.86 -16.46 11.52
N LEU A 67 1.99 -16.07 12.43
CA LEU A 67 0.87 -15.19 12.13
C LEU A 67 1.33 -13.80 11.69
N MET A 68 2.39 -13.26 12.32
CA MET A 68 2.96 -11.99 11.92
C MET A 68 3.49 -12.03 10.48
N VAL A 69 4.15 -13.12 10.07
CA VAL A 69 4.59 -13.33 8.68
C VAL A 69 3.41 -13.26 7.72
N VAL A 70 2.29 -13.91 8.03
CA VAL A 70 1.08 -13.88 7.18
C VAL A 70 0.61 -12.44 6.97
N TYR A 71 0.48 -11.65 8.04
CA TYR A 71 -0.01 -10.27 7.91
C TYR A 71 1.02 -9.34 7.25
N ILE A 72 2.30 -9.54 7.48
CA ILE A 72 3.37 -8.80 6.79
C ILE A 72 3.35 -9.09 5.29
N VAL A 73 3.16 -10.35 4.89
CA VAL A 73 3.05 -10.72 3.47
C VAL A 73 1.80 -10.09 2.84
N LEU A 74 0.66 -10.14 3.51
CA LEU A 74 -0.57 -9.47 3.01
C LEU A 74 -0.38 -7.96 2.86
N PHE A 75 0.25 -7.32 3.85
CA PHE A 75 0.59 -5.90 3.80
C PHE A 75 1.52 -5.57 2.62
N ALA A 76 2.55 -6.38 2.43
CA ALA A 76 3.52 -6.20 1.36
C ALA A 76 2.91 -6.39 -0.04
N LEU A 77 2.07 -7.42 -0.21
CA LEU A 77 1.32 -7.64 -1.46
C LEU A 77 0.40 -6.44 -1.77
N ALA A 78 -0.30 -5.92 -0.77
CA ALA A 78 -1.12 -4.72 -0.93
C ALA A 78 -0.25 -3.50 -1.29
N GLY A 79 0.95 -3.37 -0.69
CA GLY A 79 1.91 -2.29 -0.94
C GLY A 79 2.42 -2.27 -2.38
N GLY A 80 3.00 -3.37 -2.82
CA GLY A 80 3.48 -3.51 -4.20
C GLY A 80 2.35 -3.35 -5.22
N GLY A 81 1.18 -3.94 -4.92
CA GLY A 81 0.00 -3.84 -5.77
C GLY A 81 -0.55 -2.41 -5.88
N SER A 82 -0.61 -1.66 -4.78
CA SER A 82 -1.10 -0.27 -4.80
C SER A 82 -0.19 0.64 -5.61
N PHE A 83 1.12 0.53 -5.41
CA PHE A 83 2.10 1.31 -6.15
C PHE A 83 2.00 1.06 -7.66
N SER A 84 2.07 -0.21 -8.07
CA SER A 84 2.03 -0.57 -9.49
C SER A 84 0.67 -0.29 -10.14
N TYR A 85 -0.43 -0.39 -9.39
CA TYR A 85 -1.75 -0.01 -9.90
C TYR A 85 -1.86 1.49 -10.16
N VAL A 86 -1.31 2.34 -9.30
CA VAL A 86 -1.27 3.79 -9.52
C VAL A 86 -0.43 4.13 -10.75
N MET A 87 0.73 3.48 -10.93
CA MET A 87 1.56 3.65 -12.13
C MET A 87 0.79 3.24 -13.40
N TYR A 88 0.07 2.12 -13.35
CA TYR A 88 -0.82 1.70 -14.43
C TYR A 88 -1.89 2.76 -14.74
N LEU A 89 -2.52 3.36 -13.70
CA LEU A 89 -3.54 4.39 -13.90
C LEU A 89 -2.98 5.65 -14.54
N PHE A 90 -1.76 6.06 -14.23
CA PHE A 90 -1.12 7.20 -14.90
C PHE A 90 -0.97 6.94 -16.39
N SER A 91 -0.47 5.78 -16.78
CA SER A 91 -0.35 5.39 -18.18
C SER A 91 -1.71 5.23 -18.88
N ALA A 92 -2.66 4.54 -18.23
CA ALA A 92 -3.96 4.23 -18.81
C ALA A 92 -4.90 5.45 -18.96
N LYS A 93 -4.64 6.55 -18.26
CA LYS A 93 -5.48 7.77 -18.27
C LYS A 93 -4.85 8.95 -19.00
N SER A 94 -3.59 8.86 -19.38
CA SER A 94 -2.89 9.89 -20.12
C SER A 94 -3.10 9.72 -21.62
N LYS A 95 -3.03 10.82 -22.35
CA LYS A 95 -3.21 10.85 -23.81
C LYS A 95 -1.98 10.34 -24.56
N ASN A 96 -0.81 10.47 -23.95
CA ASN A 96 0.47 10.08 -24.51
C ASN A 96 1.48 9.80 -23.37
N GLU A 97 2.66 9.28 -23.73
CA GLU A 97 3.71 8.92 -22.76
C GLU A 97 4.29 10.14 -22.03
N GLU A 98 4.38 11.29 -22.68
CA GLU A 98 4.87 12.54 -22.08
C GLU A 98 3.94 13.00 -20.96
N GLU A 99 2.64 13.06 -21.20
CA GLU A 99 1.63 13.40 -20.18
C GLU A 99 1.65 12.38 -19.02
N ALA A 100 1.81 11.09 -19.30
CA ALA A 100 1.92 10.05 -18.29
C ALA A 100 3.16 10.25 -17.40
N SER A 101 4.28 10.60 -18.02
CA SER A 101 5.53 10.88 -17.31
C SER A 101 5.41 12.10 -16.41
N ASP A 102 4.84 13.19 -16.91
CA ASP A 102 4.67 14.44 -16.18
C ASP A 102 3.75 14.27 -14.95
N ILE A 103 2.59 13.62 -15.16
CA ILE A 103 1.65 13.34 -14.06
C ILE A 103 2.30 12.42 -13.03
N SER A 104 2.99 11.38 -13.48
CA SER A 104 3.70 10.44 -12.60
C SER A 104 4.80 11.14 -11.81
N GLY A 105 5.61 11.97 -12.46
CA GLY A 105 6.68 12.75 -11.82
C GLY A 105 6.15 13.70 -10.75
N LEU A 106 5.11 14.46 -11.06
CA LEU A 106 4.48 15.38 -10.11
C LEU A 106 3.86 14.64 -8.92
N ALA A 107 3.13 13.56 -9.17
CA ALA A 107 2.50 12.75 -8.14
C ALA A 107 3.55 12.09 -7.23
N GLN A 108 4.64 11.57 -7.79
CA GLN A 108 5.73 10.99 -7.02
C GLN A 108 6.48 12.05 -6.19
N ALA A 109 6.74 13.23 -6.74
CA ALA A 109 7.37 14.33 -6.00
C ALA A 109 6.54 14.69 -4.76
N GLY A 110 5.22 14.90 -4.91
CA GLY A 110 4.32 15.14 -3.78
C GLY A 110 4.25 13.95 -2.81
N GLY A 111 4.21 12.74 -3.33
CA GLY A 111 4.18 11.50 -2.54
C GLY A 111 5.44 11.32 -1.69
N TYR A 112 6.62 11.60 -2.22
CA TYR A 112 7.88 11.51 -1.47
C TYR A 112 7.99 12.58 -0.38
N TRP A 113 7.45 13.78 -0.59
CA TRP A 113 7.33 14.79 0.47
C TRP A 113 6.50 14.28 1.64
N LEU A 114 5.33 13.71 1.37
CA LEU A 114 4.50 13.10 2.40
C LEU A 114 5.21 11.91 3.07
N ALA A 115 5.87 11.05 2.28
CA ALA A 115 6.63 9.92 2.79
C ALA A 115 7.80 10.32 3.70
N ALA A 116 8.41 11.48 3.49
CA ALA A 116 9.46 11.99 4.35
C ALA A 116 8.93 12.49 5.71
N ILE A 117 7.72 13.06 5.73
CA ILE A 117 7.11 13.62 6.95
C ILE A 117 6.41 12.54 7.78
N PHE A 118 5.82 11.55 7.15
CA PHE A 118 4.93 10.59 7.79
C PHE A 118 5.62 9.70 8.86
N PRO A 119 6.85 9.14 8.65
CA PRO A 119 7.51 8.34 9.66
C PRO A 119 7.87 9.10 10.94
N PRO A 120 8.43 10.33 10.89
CA PRO A 120 8.62 11.16 12.09
C PRO A 120 7.32 11.44 12.83
N LEU A 121 6.23 11.73 12.12
CA LEU A 121 4.92 11.95 12.71
C LEU A 121 4.41 10.72 13.45
N LEU A 122 4.50 9.55 12.82
CA LEU A 122 4.11 8.27 13.47
C LEU A 122 5.02 7.95 14.67
N GLY A 123 6.29 8.29 14.61
CA GLY A 123 7.22 8.18 15.73
C GLY A 123 6.79 9.04 16.91
N TYR A 124 6.43 10.30 16.67
CA TYR A 124 5.89 11.21 17.69
C TYR A 124 4.58 10.68 18.29
N VAL A 125 3.64 10.22 17.46
CA VAL A 125 2.38 9.63 17.94
C VAL A 125 2.65 8.42 18.83
N ARG A 126 3.62 7.57 18.47
CA ARG A 126 4.02 6.43 19.30
C ARG A 126 4.54 6.88 20.67
N ASP A 127 5.37 7.92 20.70
CA ASP A 127 6.02 8.39 21.94
C ASP A 127 5.02 9.05 22.89
N VAL A 128 4.03 9.76 22.35
CA VAL A 128 3.00 10.46 23.16
C VAL A 128 1.84 9.54 23.56
N LEU A 129 1.48 8.60 22.70
CA LEU A 129 0.34 7.70 22.90
C LEU A 129 0.82 6.23 22.94
N ASN A 130 0.74 5.52 21.83
CA ASN A 130 1.25 4.15 21.68
C ASN A 130 1.25 3.71 20.20
N TRP A 131 1.79 2.48 19.96
CA TRP A 131 1.83 1.92 18.61
C TRP A 131 0.45 1.58 18.04
N ASP A 132 -0.50 1.21 18.87
CA ASP A 132 -1.84 0.83 18.39
C ASP A 132 -2.55 2.04 17.80
N VAL A 133 -2.43 3.22 18.42
CA VAL A 133 -2.94 4.48 17.84
C VAL A 133 -2.25 4.82 16.52
N ALA A 134 -0.93 4.64 16.43
CA ALA A 134 -0.20 4.83 15.17
C ALA A 134 -0.72 3.89 14.06
N ILE A 135 -1.04 2.64 14.39
CA ILE A 135 -1.63 1.68 13.43
C ILE A 135 -3.05 2.11 13.03
N TYR A 136 -3.88 2.62 13.95
CA TYR A 136 -5.20 3.14 13.58
C TYR A 136 -5.11 4.32 12.62
N ILE A 137 -4.11 5.21 12.76
CA ILE A 137 -3.85 6.27 11.78
C ILE A 137 -3.52 5.67 10.41
N LEU A 138 -2.72 4.60 10.35
CA LEU A 138 -2.44 3.89 9.10
C LEU A 138 -3.69 3.25 8.49
N ILE A 139 -4.60 2.70 9.31
CA ILE A 139 -5.88 2.16 8.83
C ILE A 139 -6.74 3.27 8.21
N VAL A 140 -6.84 4.42 8.85
CA VAL A 140 -7.55 5.59 8.30
C VAL A 140 -6.92 6.03 6.98
N THR A 141 -5.59 6.09 6.91
CA THR A 141 -4.86 6.45 5.69
C THR A 141 -5.12 5.43 4.57
N ALA A 142 -5.12 4.13 4.89
CA ALA A 142 -5.47 3.07 3.92
C ALA A 142 -6.91 3.18 3.42
N SER A 143 -7.84 3.60 4.29
CA SER A 143 -9.25 3.83 3.92
C SER A 143 -9.39 5.04 2.99
N LEU A 144 -8.63 6.11 3.21
CA LEU A 144 -8.57 7.27 2.31
C LEU A 144 -7.96 6.89 0.96
N LEU A 145 -6.90 6.06 0.95
CA LEU A 145 -6.35 5.50 -0.27
C LEU A 145 -7.42 4.74 -1.06
N PHE A 146 -8.25 3.93 -0.39
CA PHE A 146 -9.35 3.22 -1.04
C PHE A 146 -10.33 4.17 -1.73
N ILE A 147 -10.79 5.22 -1.04
CA ILE A 147 -11.72 6.19 -1.60
C ILE A 147 -11.12 6.87 -2.85
N THR A 148 -9.84 7.26 -2.79
CA THR A 148 -9.16 7.88 -3.93
C THR A 148 -8.96 6.92 -5.10
N LEU A 149 -8.62 5.66 -4.83
CA LEU A 149 -8.48 4.62 -5.84
C LEU A 149 -9.82 4.29 -6.50
N LEU A 150 -10.91 4.17 -5.71
CA LEU A 150 -12.25 3.97 -6.24
C LEU A 150 -12.66 5.13 -7.15
N HIS A 151 -12.51 6.36 -6.69
CA HIS A 151 -12.85 7.54 -7.46
C HIS A 151 -12.03 7.62 -8.76
N SER A 152 -10.74 7.35 -8.68
CA SER A 152 -9.87 7.33 -9.85
C SER A 152 -10.20 6.20 -10.81
N SER A 153 -10.62 5.03 -10.33
CA SER A 153 -10.98 3.88 -11.17
C SER A 153 -12.37 4.00 -11.79
N SER A 154 -13.31 4.71 -11.14
CA SER A 154 -14.70 4.84 -11.58
C SER A 154 -14.91 5.96 -12.62
N LYS A 155 -14.17 7.05 -12.53
CA LYS A 155 -14.23 8.14 -13.53
C LYS A 155 -13.47 7.71 -14.77
N GLY A 156 -14.23 7.22 -15.76
CA GLY A 156 -13.75 6.81 -17.08
C GLY A 156 -13.07 7.96 -17.79
N ASN A 157 -12.35 7.83 -18.59
CA ASN A 157 -11.77 7.79 -19.89
C ASN A 157 -10.46 6.99 -19.77
N ILE A 158 -10.60 5.70 -19.63
CA ILE A 158 -9.59 4.83 -20.19
C ILE A 158 -9.71 5.17 -21.68
N ILE A 159 -8.74 5.90 -22.19
CA ILE A 159 -8.60 6.08 -23.61
C ILE A 159 -8.47 4.67 -24.15
N GLU A 160 -9.51 4.19 -24.86
CA GLU A 160 -9.38 2.96 -25.61
C GLU A 160 -8.26 3.22 -26.60
N ILE A 161 -7.09 2.67 -26.30
CA ILE A 161 -5.99 2.60 -27.28
C ILE A 161 -6.51 1.67 -28.36
N LYS A 162 -6.99 2.28 -29.45
CA LYS A 162 -7.29 1.57 -30.70
C LYS A 162 -6.00 1.14 -31.35
#